data_53d1b5665a3a56329e1394aae38251ff
#
_entry.id   53d1b5665a3a56329e1394aae38251ff
#
_cell.length_a   1.000
_cell.length_b   1.000
_cell.length_c   1.000
_cell.angle_alpha   90.00
_cell.angle_beta   90.00
_cell.angle_gamma   90.00
#
_symmetry.space_group_name_H-M   'P 1'
#
loop_
_entity.id
_entity.type
_entity.pdbx_description
1 polymer ?
#
loop_
_entity_poly.entity_id
_entity_poly.type
_entity_poly.pdbx_seq_one_letter_code
_entity_poly.pdbx_strand_id
1 'polypeptide(L)'
;TSRQFNLCADETFDLGRGRNKEAVEKLGKDRVYINYVKKLAQFLLDNGRRPMFWGDIIVGFPEMIKELPKEIICLNWGYMWNQREEETKWMHEAGAVQYCCPGCCGWNEFSALNWYAYNNIMRMCTYANKYGAIGLLNTDWGDYLHVNHPDFTRVGMIYGAAFSWNSNIPSYEDINRQISRIEYRDSSENYLAVVAKIQENSGYDWNVAVRYWEMKRGLHEQDEVSVGLMKERIGQMDNIDQKDANLKEIARELYAQIEQMDSSKRALVMSQIVAVDAIRIFNQIGKFATADVLGCTYESMPDSWALAKELETWFYFYKRVYRSIS
;
A
#
# COMPACT_ATOMS: atom_id res chain seq x y z
N THR A 1 23.20 6.12 -15.04
CA THR A 1 24.53 5.98 -14.45
C THR A 1 24.58 5.09 -13.21
N SER A 2 23.41 4.63 -12.70
CA SER A 2 23.35 3.67 -11.57
C SER A 2 24.06 2.36 -11.92
N ARG A 3 24.80 1.83 -10.95
CA ARG A 3 25.35 0.48 -11.07
C ARG A 3 24.34 -0.60 -10.70
N GLN A 4 23.36 -0.28 -9.88
CA GLN A 4 22.29 -1.21 -9.48
C GLN A 4 21.22 -1.29 -10.56
N PHE A 5 20.73 -2.50 -10.82
CA PHE A 5 19.66 -2.77 -11.79
C PHE A 5 18.72 -3.84 -11.23
N ASN A 6 17.42 -3.51 -11.16
CA ASN A 6 16.40 -4.44 -10.66
C ASN A 6 15.90 -5.35 -11.79
N LEU A 7 15.99 -6.65 -11.59
CA LEU A 7 15.45 -7.70 -12.47
C LEU A 7 13.94 -7.89 -12.30
N CYS A 8 13.35 -7.27 -11.29
CA CYS A 8 12.00 -7.57 -10.79
C CYS A 8 11.90 -9.02 -10.30
N ALA A 9 11.28 -9.92 -11.04
CA ALA A 9 11.16 -11.35 -10.76
C ALA A 9 10.27 -11.70 -9.55
N ASP A 10 9.38 -10.79 -9.18
CA ASP A 10 8.34 -10.94 -8.17
C ASP A 10 7.07 -11.57 -8.75
N GLU A 11 6.22 -12.09 -7.88
CA GLU A 11 4.85 -12.53 -8.18
C GLU A 11 4.71 -13.43 -9.41
N THR A 12 5.64 -14.39 -9.58
CA THR A 12 5.71 -15.26 -10.75
C THR A 12 4.60 -16.33 -10.76
N PHE A 13 3.34 -15.92 -10.66
CA PHE A 13 2.16 -16.80 -10.56
C PHE A 13 2.00 -17.72 -11.78
N ASP A 14 2.45 -17.29 -12.97
CA ASP A 14 2.35 -18.04 -14.21
C ASP A 14 3.48 -19.08 -14.40
N LEU A 15 4.44 -19.12 -13.49
CA LEU A 15 5.54 -20.06 -13.58
C LEU A 15 5.02 -21.51 -13.51
N GLY A 16 5.24 -22.28 -14.57
CA GLY A 16 4.74 -23.63 -14.73
C GLY A 16 3.36 -23.74 -15.40
N ARG A 17 2.73 -22.63 -15.79
CA ARG A 17 1.43 -22.64 -16.47
C ARG A 17 1.52 -22.47 -18.00
N GLY A 18 2.66 -22.01 -18.51
CA GLY A 18 2.87 -21.75 -19.94
C GLY A 18 3.96 -22.61 -20.55
N ARG A 19 4.79 -22.02 -21.41
CA ARG A 19 5.88 -22.70 -22.14
C ARG A 19 6.90 -23.43 -21.26
N ASN A 20 7.02 -23.03 -20.01
CA ASN A 20 7.93 -23.63 -19.02
C ASN A 20 7.28 -24.76 -18.19
N LYS A 21 6.07 -25.21 -18.52
CA LYS A 21 5.35 -26.26 -17.80
C LYS A 21 6.17 -27.54 -17.66
N GLU A 22 6.69 -28.08 -18.78
CA GLU A 22 7.51 -29.28 -18.79
C GLU A 22 8.81 -29.14 -17.97
N ALA A 23 9.43 -27.96 -18.01
CA ALA A 23 10.62 -27.67 -17.22
C ALA A 23 10.31 -27.68 -15.71
N VAL A 24 9.16 -27.10 -15.30
CA VAL A 24 8.73 -27.09 -13.91
C VAL A 24 8.32 -28.48 -13.45
N GLU A 25 7.64 -29.28 -14.26
CA GLU A 25 7.30 -30.69 -13.96
C GLU A 25 8.56 -31.54 -13.75
N LYS A 26 9.62 -31.27 -14.50
CA LYS A 26 10.88 -32.03 -14.44
C LYS A 26 11.82 -31.55 -13.31
N LEU A 27 11.90 -30.27 -13.06
CA LEU A 27 12.94 -29.68 -12.20
C LEU A 27 12.41 -29.09 -10.89
N GLY A 28 11.11 -28.79 -10.81
CA GLY A 28 10.52 -28.00 -9.74
C GLY A 28 10.49 -26.49 -10.05
N LYS A 29 9.52 -25.76 -9.46
CA LYS A 29 9.37 -24.31 -9.65
C LYS A 29 10.58 -23.53 -9.16
N ASP A 30 11.05 -23.86 -7.98
CA ASP A 30 12.20 -23.28 -7.31
C ASP A 30 13.45 -23.33 -8.20
N ARG A 31 13.75 -24.50 -8.75
CA ARG A 31 14.91 -24.70 -9.64
C ARG A 31 14.80 -23.90 -10.93
N VAL A 32 13.62 -23.90 -11.57
CA VAL A 32 13.38 -23.12 -12.79
C VAL A 32 13.54 -21.63 -12.53
N TYR A 33 12.99 -21.15 -11.40
CA TYR A 33 13.12 -19.76 -10.97
C TYR A 33 14.58 -19.35 -10.75
N ILE A 34 15.31 -20.08 -9.92
CA ILE A 34 16.71 -19.78 -9.59
C ILE A 34 17.59 -19.79 -10.83
N ASN A 35 17.43 -20.79 -11.72
CA ASN A 35 18.21 -20.85 -12.95
C ASN A 35 17.99 -19.61 -13.83
N TYR A 36 16.76 -19.10 -13.88
CA TYR A 36 16.44 -17.91 -14.66
C TYR A 36 17.03 -16.65 -14.02
N VAL A 37 16.82 -16.43 -12.72
CA VAL A 37 17.38 -15.30 -11.99
C VAL A 37 18.91 -15.28 -12.07
N LYS A 38 19.56 -16.46 -11.89
CA LYS A 38 21.01 -16.60 -11.98
C LYS A 38 21.54 -16.19 -13.36
N LYS A 39 20.87 -16.62 -14.43
CA LYS A 39 21.25 -16.27 -15.81
C LYS A 39 21.19 -14.77 -16.05
N LEU A 40 20.13 -14.10 -15.61
CA LEU A 40 19.97 -12.65 -15.77
C LEU A 40 20.94 -11.88 -14.88
N ALA A 41 21.15 -12.33 -13.65
CA ALA A 41 22.10 -11.73 -12.72
C ALA A 41 23.53 -11.77 -13.28
N GLN A 42 23.95 -12.91 -13.84
CA GLN A 42 25.27 -13.05 -14.47
C GLN A 42 25.41 -12.12 -15.68
N PHE A 43 24.38 -12.03 -16.54
CA PHE A 43 24.39 -11.09 -17.65
C PHE A 43 24.59 -9.64 -17.20
N LEU A 44 23.96 -9.22 -16.11
CA LEU A 44 24.12 -7.87 -15.58
C LEU A 44 25.54 -7.65 -15.02
N LEU A 45 26.11 -8.63 -14.32
CA LEU A 45 27.47 -8.55 -13.80
C LEU A 45 28.49 -8.45 -14.94
N ASP A 46 28.35 -9.24 -16.00
CA ASP A 46 29.20 -9.21 -17.19
C ASP A 46 29.15 -7.83 -17.89
N ASN A 47 28.04 -7.09 -17.68
CA ASN A 47 27.87 -5.72 -18.18
C ASN A 47 28.14 -4.63 -17.13
N GLY A 48 28.84 -4.95 -16.03
CA GLY A 48 29.24 -4.00 -15.00
C GLY A 48 28.09 -3.45 -14.14
N ARG A 49 26.98 -4.16 -14.07
CA ARG A 49 25.81 -3.82 -13.26
C ARG A 49 25.69 -4.76 -12.06
N ARG A 50 25.25 -4.21 -10.94
CA ARG A 50 24.93 -5.00 -9.75
C ARG A 50 23.44 -5.38 -9.78
N PRO A 51 23.11 -6.69 -9.90
CA PRO A 51 21.71 -7.13 -9.99
C PRO A 51 20.99 -6.99 -8.65
N MET A 52 19.70 -6.67 -8.73
CA MET A 52 18.73 -6.74 -7.63
C MET A 52 17.51 -7.51 -8.10
N PHE A 53 16.78 -8.13 -7.20
CA PHE A 53 15.50 -8.80 -7.50
C PHE A 53 14.60 -8.81 -6.27
N TRP A 54 13.27 -8.88 -6.47
CA TRP A 54 12.31 -8.94 -5.38
C TRP A 54 12.29 -10.31 -4.72
N GLY A 55 12.16 -10.34 -3.40
CA GLY A 55 12.46 -11.50 -2.56
C GLY A 55 11.29 -12.42 -2.22
N ASP A 56 10.07 -12.11 -2.65
CA ASP A 56 8.85 -12.85 -2.30
C ASP A 56 8.88 -14.32 -2.72
N ILE A 57 9.49 -14.63 -3.86
CA ILE A 57 9.60 -16.01 -4.35
C ILE A 57 10.72 -16.77 -3.63
N ILE A 58 11.91 -16.17 -3.53
CA ILE A 58 13.10 -16.83 -2.94
C ILE A 58 12.94 -17.06 -1.43
N VAL A 59 12.13 -16.28 -0.74
CA VAL A 59 11.87 -16.47 0.69
C VAL A 59 11.24 -17.84 1.00
N GLY A 60 10.59 -18.46 0.02
CA GLY A 60 10.06 -19.82 0.13
C GLY A 60 11.12 -20.93 0.12
N PHE A 61 12.35 -20.63 -0.36
CA PHE A 61 13.50 -21.55 -0.43
C PHE A 61 14.84 -20.76 -0.29
N PRO A 62 15.05 -20.09 0.84
CA PRO A 62 16.14 -19.12 1.01
C PRO A 62 17.53 -19.75 0.92
N GLU A 63 17.67 -21.05 1.16
CA GLU A 63 18.94 -21.77 1.02
C GLU A 63 19.52 -21.73 -0.40
N MET A 64 18.67 -21.53 -1.41
CA MET A 64 19.09 -21.42 -2.82
C MET A 64 19.74 -20.06 -3.13
N ILE A 65 19.69 -19.09 -2.27
CA ILE A 65 20.43 -17.83 -2.42
C ILE A 65 21.93 -18.07 -2.62
N LYS A 66 22.48 -19.12 -2.00
CA LYS A 66 23.91 -19.50 -2.15
C LYS A 66 24.30 -19.89 -3.57
N GLU A 67 23.33 -20.18 -4.44
CA GLU A 67 23.57 -20.53 -5.84
C GLU A 67 23.57 -19.29 -6.76
N LEU A 68 23.09 -18.15 -6.25
CA LEU A 68 23.12 -16.88 -6.95
C LEU A 68 24.48 -16.19 -6.80
N PRO A 69 24.87 -15.28 -7.70
CA PRO A 69 26.05 -14.46 -7.54
C PRO A 69 26.04 -13.71 -6.19
N LYS A 70 27.16 -13.65 -5.51
CA LYS A 70 27.27 -13.01 -4.17
C LYS A 70 26.98 -11.50 -4.18
N GLU A 71 27.12 -10.87 -5.34
CA GLU A 71 26.87 -9.45 -5.56
C GLU A 71 25.39 -9.10 -5.61
N ILE A 72 24.53 -10.10 -5.84
CA ILE A 72 23.07 -9.86 -6.00
C ILE A 72 22.47 -9.32 -4.70
N ILE A 73 21.53 -8.39 -4.85
CA ILE A 73 20.79 -7.82 -3.72
C ILE A 73 19.37 -8.35 -3.76
N CYS A 74 18.93 -8.92 -2.66
CA CYS A 74 17.53 -9.29 -2.45
C CYS A 74 16.74 -8.09 -1.92
N LEU A 75 15.65 -7.74 -2.59
CA LEU A 75 14.70 -6.72 -2.17
C LEU A 75 13.60 -7.43 -1.38
N ASN A 76 13.78 -7.53 -0.07
CA ASN A 76 12.87 -8.20 0.84
C ASN A 76 11.71 -7.27 1.19
N TRP A 77 10.57 -7.44 0.52
CA TRP A 77 9.41 -6.58 0.66
C TRP A 77 8.31 -7.20 1.53
N GLY A 78 7.53 -6.35 2.17
CA GLY A 78 6.35 -6.74 2.93
C GLY A 78 5.66 -5.50 3.50
N TYR A 79 4.33 -5.44 3.44
CA TYR A 79 3.55 -4.22 3.67
C TYR A 79 2.56 -4.32 4.82
N MET A 80 2.54 -5.45 5.54
CA MET A 80 1.63 -5.63 6.68
C MET A 80 2.05 -4.74 7.85
N TRP A 81 1.08 -4.10 8.52
CA TRP A 81 1.35 -3.32 9.73
C TRP A 81 2.01 -4.14 10.84
N ASN A 82 1.73 -5.43 10.89
CA ASN A 82 2.30 -6.41 11.81
C ASN A 82 3.37 -7.28 11.14
N GLN A 83 4.09 -6.75 10.13
CA GLN A 83 5.13 -7.47 9.40
C GLN A 83 6.02 -8.26 10.36
N ARG A 84 6.21 -9.53 10.05
CA ARG A 84 7.02 -10.46 10.85
C ARG A 84 8.49 -10.35 10.50
N GLU A 85 9.35 -10.76 11.43
CA GLU A 85 10.80 -10.67 11.22
C GLU A 85 11.40 -11.91 10.52
N GLU A 86 10.64 -13.01 10.44
CA GLU A 86 11.15 -14.31 10.01
C GLU A 86 11.76 -14.26 8.60
N GLU A 87 11.12 -13.58 7.67
CA GLU A 87 11.61 -13.48 6.30
C GLU A 87 12.96 -12.77 6.23
N THR A 88 13.11 -11.65 6.94
CA THR A 88 14.37 -10.92 7.02
C THR A 88 15.46 -11.77 7.71
N LYS A 89 15.07 -12.54 8.73
CA LYS A 89 15.95 -13.47 9.45
C LYS A 89 16.41 -14.61 8.53
N TRP A 90 15.49 -15.28 7.83
CA TRP A 90 15.84 -16.40 6.93
C TRP A 90 16.78 -15.96 5.82
N MET A 91 16.56 -14.79 5.24
CA MET A 91 17.44 -14.19 4.25
C MET A 91 18.84 -13.93 4.80
N HIS A 92 18.94 -13.40 6.03
CA HIS A 92 20.21 -13.20 6.72
C HIS A 92 20.93 -14.53 6.96
N GLU A 93 20.24 -15.54 7.51
CA GLU A 93 20.81 -16.87 7.81
C GLU A 93 21.27 -17.60 6.52
N ALA A 94 20.59 -17.36 5.40
CA ALA A 94 21.00 -17.86 4.10
C ALA A 94 22.19 -17.10 3.49
N GLY A 95 22.62 -15.99 4.07
CA GLY A 95 23.74 -15.17 3.62
C GLY A 95 23.38 -14.16 2.52
N ALA A 96 22.11 -13.80 2.38
CA ALA A 96 21.65 -12.80 1.43
C ALA A 96 22.17 -11.40 1.77
N VAL A 97 22.59 -10.66 0.75
CA VAL A 97 22.68 -9.20 0.82
C VAL A 97 21.29 -8.65 0.55
N GLN A 98 20.68 -7.94 1.50
CA GLN A 98 19.30 -7.52 1.37
C GLN A 98 19.06 -6.03 1.66
N TYR A 99 18.08 -5.44 0.96
CA TYR A 99 17.33 -4.28 1.40
C TYR A 99 16.02 -4.73 2.04
N CYS A 100 15.62 -4.09 3.13
CA CYS A 100 14.23 -4.21 3.61
C CYS A 100 13.36 -3.18 2.87
N CYS A 101 12.23 -3.63 2.33
CA CYS A 101 11.40 -2.82 1.43
C CYS A 101 9.97 -2.68 2.01
N PRO A 102 9.76 -1.75 2.96
CA PRO A 102 8.42 -1.41 3.45
C PRO A 102 7.64 -0.57 2.47
N GLY A 103 6.38 -0.26 2.80
CA GLY A 103 5.53 0.56 1.97
C GLY A 103 4.86 1.73 2.67
N CYS A 104 4.56 2.79 1.90
CA CYS A 104 3.82 3.97 2.35
C CYS A 104 2.32 3.73 2.51
N CYS A 105 1.81 2.57 2.06
CA CYS A 105 0.42 2.13 2.19
C CYS A 105 -0.61 3.15 1.66
N GLY A 106 -0.33 3.74 0.49
CA GLY A 106 -1.23 4.68 -0.18
C GLY A 106 -2.01 4.07 -1.35
N TRP A 107 -1.51 2.98 -1.93
CA TRP A 107 -2.16 2.30 -3.05
C TRP A 107 -3.48 1.64 -2.62
N ASN A 108 -4.44 1.62 -3.56
CA ASN A 108 -5.79 1.06 -3.36
C ASN A 108 -6.68 1.83 -2.36
N GLU A 109 -6.22 2.94 -1.83
CA GLU A 109 -6.90 3.72 -0.81
C GLU A 109 -7.14 5.17 -1.29
N PHE A 110 -8.24 5.79 -0.84
CA PHE A 110 -8.48 7.21 -1.10
C PHE A 110 -7.64 8.13 -0.21
N SER A 111 -7.27 7.66 0.98
CA SER A 111 -6.38 8.33 1.91
C SER A 111 -5.34 7.32 2.39
N ALA A 112 -4.06 7.74 2.49
CA ALA A 112 -2.99 6.84 2.92
C ALA A 112 -3.21 6.28 4.33
N LEU A 113 -2.92 4.99 4.51
CA LEU A 113 -3.05 4.28 5.76
C LEU A 113 -1.83 4.56 6.67
N ASN A 114 -1.72 5.78 7.19
CA ASN A 114 -0.54 6.27 7.89
C ASN A 114 -0.14 5.42 9.11
N TRP A 115 -1.11 4.88 9.87
CA TRP A 115 -0.81 4.01 10.99
C TRP A 115 -0.22 2.66 10.53
N TYR A 116 -0.72 2.11 9.41
CA TYR A 116 -0.14 0.90 8.80
C TYR A 116 1.28 1.15 8.32
N ALA A 117 1.49 2.25 7.59
CA ALA A 117 2.80 2.66 7.10
C ALA A 117 3.80 2.85 8.24
N TYR A 118 3.42 3.56 9.30
CA TYR A 118 4.26 3.75 10.48
C TYR A 118 4.73 2.42 11.06
N ASN A 119 3.79 1.51 11.37
CA ASN A 119 4.12 0.22 11.98
C ASN A 119 4.94 -0.67 11.05
N ASN A 120 4.60 -0.72 9.76
CA ASN A 120 5.33 -1.48 8.77
C ASN A 120 6.77 -0.99 8.62
N ILE A 121 6.96 0.30 8.40
CA ILE A 121 8.28 0.91 8.19
C ILE A 121 9.15 0.80 9.45
N MET A 122 8.56 1.04 10.63
CA MET A 122 9.25 0.88 11.92
C MET A 122 9.80 -0.54 12.09
N ARG A 123 8.96 -1.57 11.85
CA ARG A 123 9.35 -2.98 11.96
C ARG A 123 10.43 -3.32 10.96
N MET A 124 10.26 -2.97 9.69
CA MET A 124 11.23 -3.27 8.64
C MET A 124 12.59 -2.58 8.89
N CYS A 125 12.60 -1.34 9.40
CA CYS A 125 13.84 -0.67 9.85
C CYS A 125 14.50 -1.39 11.03
N THR A 126 13.69 -1.82 12.01
CA THR A 126 14.17 -2.58 13.16
C THR A 126 14.80 -3.90 12.73
N TYR A 127 14.16 -4.63 11.83
CA TYR A 127 14.66 -5.89 11.30
C TYR A 127 15.92 -5.69 10.42
N ALA A 128 15.93 -4.63 9.61
CA ALA A 128 17.10 -4.25 8.82
C ALA A 128 18.34 -4.07 9.71
N ASN A 129 18.20 -3.33 10.81
CA ASN A 129 19.28 -3.15 11.78
C ASN A 129 19.68 -4.45 12.46
N LYS A 130 18.69 -5.24 12.92
CA LYS A 130 18.93 -6.50 13.65
C LYS A 130 19.63 -7.55 12.81
N TYR A 131 19.30 -7.66 11.52
CA TYR A 131 19.78 -8.68 10.60
C TYR A 131 20.77 -8.15 9.54
N GLY A 132 21.33 -6.97 9.75
CA GLY A 132 22.41 -6.44 8.92
C GLY A 132 22.03 -6.20 7.46
N ALA A 133 20.79 -5.82 7.17
CA ALA A 133 20.42 -5.37 5.84
C ALA A 133 21.22 -4.12 5.45
N ILE A 134 21.57 -3.99 4.17
CA ILE A 134 22.43 -2.88 3.70
C ILE A 134 21.71 -1.54 3.56
N GLY A 135 20.37 -1.53 3.73
CA GLY A 135 19.56 -0.32 3.70
C GLY A 135 18.06 -0.59 3.63
N LEU A 136 17.34 0.49 3.45
CA LEU A 136 15.88 0.52 3.28
C LEU A 136 15.56 1.02 1.87
N LEU A 137 14.59 0.37 1.21
CA LEU A 137 13.97 0.83 -0.01
C LEU A 137 12.47 1.01 0.26
N ASN A 138 12.08 2.21 0.71
CA ASN A 138 10.69 2.53 1.00
C ASN A 138 9.90 2.65 -0.31
N THR A 139 8.78 1.95 -0.43
CA THR A 139 8.01 1.82 -1.67
C THR A 139 6.67 2.55 -1.60
N ASP A 140 6.21 3.01 -2.74
CA ASP A 140 4.86 3.52 -2.95
C ASP A 140 4.35 3.03 -4.30
N TRP A 141 3.29 2.21 -4.28
CA TRP A 141 2.76 1.56 -5.47
C TRP A 141 1.56 2.30 -6.03
N GLY A 142 1.30 2.13 -7.31
CA GLY A 142 0.22 2.79 -8.03
C GLY A 142 -0.88 1.83 -8.51
N ASP A 143 -1.15 0.77 -7.77
CA ASP A 143 -2.14 -0.25 -8.10
C ASP A 143 -3.51 0.38 -8.40
N TYR A 144 -4.20 -0.17 -9.38
CA TYR A 144 -5.53 0.31 -9.79
C TYR A 144 -5.60 1.84 -9.99
N LEU A 145 -4.57 2.41 -10.66
CA LEU A 145 -4.50 3.81 -11.10
C LEU A 145 -4.12 4.84 -10.01
N HIS A 146 -3.64 4.41 -8.84
CA HIS A 146 -3.20 5.30 -7.76
C HIS A 146 -4.26 6.37 -7.44
N VAL A 147 -5.40 5.94 -6.93
CA VAL A 147 -6.59 6.77 -6.76
C VAL A 147 -6.43 7.88 -5.72
N ASN A 148 -5.50 7.75 -4.77
CA ASN A 148 -5.24 8.77 -3.77
C ASN A 148 -4.37 9.92 -4.31
N HIS A 149 -4.34 11.02 -3.57
CA HIS A 149 -3.47 12.13 -3.88
C HIS A 149 -2.00 11.79 -3.56
N PRO A 150 -1.03 12.01 -4.48
CA PRO A 150 0.37 11.62 -4.26
C PRO A 150 1.02 12.20 -2.99
N ASP A 151 0.56 13.38 -2.54
CA ASP A 151 1.07 13.99 -1.31
C ASP A 151 0.67 13.24 -0.03
N PHE A 152 -0.34 12.36 -0.07
CA PHE A 152 -0.76 11.61 1.13
C PHE A 152 0.29 10.58 1.55
N THR A 153 1.00 10.00 0.59
CA THR A 153 2.06 9.02 0.85
C THR A 153 3.38 9.66 1.30
N ARG A 154 3.49 10.99 1.20
CA ARG A 154 4.65 11.74 1.69
C ARG A 154 4.93 11.48 3.17
N VAL A 155 3.88 11.29 3.98
CA VAL A 155 4.00 10.95 5.40
C VAL A 155 4.78 9.65 5.59
N GLY A 156 4.42 8.59 4.84
CA GLY A 156 5.17 7.32 4.82
C GLY A 156 6.61 7.47 4.33
N MET A 157 6.87 8.35 3.34
CA MET A 157 8.24 8.66 2.92
C MET A 157 9.05 9.32 4.03
N ILE A 158 8.44 10.22 4.81
CA ILE A 158 9.10 10.86 5.96
C ILE A 158 9.39 9.83 7.05
N TYR A 159 8.46 8.89 7.35
CA TYR A 159 8.73 7.79 8.29
C TYR A 159 9.95 6.97 7.83
N GLY A 160 10.00 6.59 6.56
CA GLY A 160 11.13 5.84 6.01
C GLY A 160 12.45 6.56 6.15
N ALA A 161 12.50 7.84 5.83
CA ALA A 161 13.68 8.68 5.97
C ALA A 161 14.12 8.81 7.45
N ALA A 162 13.17 9.09 8.35
CA ALA A 162 13.47 9.27 9.76
C ALA A 162 13.97 7.99 10.43
N PHE A 163 13.29 6.85 10.18
CA PHE A 163 13.58 5.57 10.85
C PHE A 163 14.83 4.86 10.28
N SER A 164 15.15 5.08 9.00
CA SER A 164 16.40 4.56 8.43
C SER A 164 17.62 5.38 8.84
N TRP A 165 17.44 6.65 9.20
CA TRP A 165 18.51 7.54 9.64
C TRP A 165 18.82 7.37 11.12
N ASN A 166 17.80 7.15 11.97
CA ASN A 166 17.95 7.11 13.41
C ASN A 166 17.25 5.87 14.00
N SER A 167 17.98 5.08 14.78
CA SER A 167 17.45 3.90 15.47
C SER A 167 16.49 4.25 16.63
N ASN A 168 16.51 5.48 17.12
CA ASN A 168 15.55 5.94 18.13
C ASN A 168 14.26 6.42 17.43
N ILE A 169 13.33 5.49 17.28
CA ILE A 169 12.06 5.74 16.58
C ILE A 169 11.07 6.43 17.54
N PRO A 170 10.59 7.64 17.23
CA PRO A 170 9.59 8.34 18.05
C PRO A 170 8.23 7.62 18.00
N SER A 171 7.35 7.88 18.97
CA SER A 171 5.98 7.38 18.95
C SER A 171 5.21 7.88 17.71
N TYR A 172 4.13 7.18 17.35
CA TYR A 172 3.28 7.57 16.24
C TYR A 172 2.72 8.98 16.41
N GLU A 173 2.28 9.31 17.63
CA GLU A 173 1.74 10.62 17.98
C GLU A 173 2.81 11.72 17.88
N ASP A 174 4.02 11.46 18.41
CA ASP A 174 5.10 12.44 18.42
C ASP A 174 5.62 12.77 17.01
N ILE A 175 5.83 11.75 16.16
CA ILE A 175 6.30 12.01 14.81
C ILE A 175 5.21 12.72 13.98
N ASN A 176 3.95 12.34 14.12
CA ASN A 176 2.84 12.97 13.40
C ASN A 176 2.64 14.44 13.82
N ARG A 177 2.80 14.75 15.09
CA ARG A 177 2.79 16.12 15.58
C ARG A 177 3.92 16.94 14.95
N GLN A 178 5.14 16.39 14.89
CA GLN A 178 6.28 17.05 14.27
C GLN A 178 6.08 17.24 12.76
N ILE A 179 5.56 16.25 12.05
CA ILE A 179 5.27 16.34 10.61
C ILE A 179 4.19 17.40 10.36
N SER A 180 3.12 17.42 11.18
CA SER A 180 2.07 18.45 11.08
C SER A 180 2.66 19.86 11.17
N ARG A 181 3.54 20.09 12.15
CA ARG A 181 4.22 21.37 12.32
C ARG A 181 5.19 21.71 11.20
N ILE A 182 6.08 20.78 10.84
CA ILE A 182 7.24 21.08 9.97
C ILE A 182 6.85 21.00 8.50
N GLU A 183 6.25 19.88 8.07
CA GLU A 183 5.92 19.65 6.66
C GLU A 183 4.64 20.37 6.25
N TYR A 184 3.60 20.31 7.09
CA TYR A 184 2.30 20.91 6.78
C TYR A 184 2.17 22.34 7.31
N ARG A 185 3.14 22.81 8.12
CA ARG A 185 3.15 24.17 8.73
C ARG A 185 1.84 24.46 9.45
N ASP A 186 1.35 23.46 10.14
CA ASP A 186 0.15 23.54 10.96
C ASP A 186 0.52 24.10 12.35
N SER A 187 -0.01 25.27 12.68
CA SER A 187 0.26 25.95 13.97
C SER A 187 -0.35 25.20 15.16
N SER A 188 -1.37 24.38 14.93
CA SER A 188 -2.00 23.55 15.96
C SER A 188 -1.28 22.22 16.20
N GLU A 189 -0.37 21.82 15.29
CA GLU A 189 0.34 20.52 15.30
C GLU A 189 -0.60 19.30 15.27
N ASN A 190 -1.85 19.46 14.82
CA ASN A 190 -2.93 18.47 14.96
C ASN A 190 -3.43 17.85 13.65
N TYR A 191 -3.00 18.36 12.49
CA TYR A 191 -3.51 17.93 11.19
C TYR A 191 -3.46 16.41 10.99
N LEU A 192 -2.33 15.77 11.25
CA LEU A 192 -2.21 14.31 11.06
C LEU A 192 -2.95 13.51 12.14
N ALA A 193 -3.24 14.07 13.30
CA ALA A 193 -4.11 13.43 14.28
C ALA A 193 -5.58 13.41 13.80
N VAL A 194 -6.01 14.43 13.06
CA VAL A 194 -7.33 14.41 12.38
C VAL A 194 -7.34 13.40 11.24
N VAL A 195 -6.32 13.41 10.39
CA VAL A 195 -6.17 12.46 9.26
C VAL A 195 -6.17 11.01 9.75
N ALA A 196 -5.53 10.72 10.88
CA ALA A 196 -5.46 9.37 11.44
C ALA A 196 -6.83 8.74 11.74
N LYS A 197 -7.86 9.56 12.02
CA LYS A 197 -9.23 9.10 12.28
C LYS A 197 -9.93 8.52 11.04
N ILE A 198 -9.44 8.83 9.85
CA ILE A 198 -10.08 8.42 8.58
C ILE A 198 -10.06 6.91 8.40
N GLN A 199 -8.91 6.29 8.69
CA GLN A 199 -8.67 4.87 8.44
C GLN A 199 -9.68 3.95 9.12
N GLU A 200 -10.05 4.23 10.36
CA GLU A 200 -11.01 3.42 11.14
C GLU A 200 -12.44 3.49 10.59
N ASN A 201 -12.72 4.48 9.76
CA ASN A 201 -14.04 4.75 9.19
C ASN A 201 -14.14 4.33 7.70
N SER A 202 -13.09 3.75 7.11
CA SER A 202 -13.14 3.11 5.80
C SER A 202 -13.66 1.68 5.94
N GLY A 203 -14.76 1.37 5.26
CA GLY A 203 -15.37 0.04 5.25
C GLY A 203 -15.25 -0.68 3.91
N TYR A 204 -15.14 0.07 2.82
CA TYR A 204 -15.10 -0.46 1.47
C TYR A 204 -14.10 0.32 0.62
N ASP A 205 -13.00 -0.31 0.26
CA ASP A 205 -11.88 0.34 -0.42
C ASP A 205 -11.97 0.29 -1.96
N TRP A 206 -11.07 1.02 -2.59
CA TRP A 206 -11.00 1.13 -4.04
C TRP A 206 -10.71 -0.22 -4.73
N ASN A 207 -9.81 -1.03 -4.17
CA ASN A 207 -9.46 -2.34 -4.74
C ASN A 207 -10.69 -3.24 -4.86
N VAL A 208 -11.46 -3.37 -3.77
CA VAL A 208 -12.66 -4.21 -3.74
C VAL A 208 -13.74 -3.66 -4.68
N ALA A 209 -13.87 -2.33 -4.78
CA ALA A 209 -14.80 -1.68 -5.70
C ALA A 209 -14.45 -1.96 -7.17
N VAL A 210 -13.17 -1.87 -7.56
CA VAL A 210 -12.71 -2.19 -8.91
C VAL A 210 -12.97 -3.66 -9.23
N ARG A 211 -12.64 -4.57 -8.31
CA ARG A 211 -12.89 -6.01 -8.46
C ARG A 211 -14.36 -6.34 -8.63
N TYR A 212 -15.23 -5.72 -7.85
CA TYR A 212 -16.68 -5.86 -7.99
C TYR A 212 -17.16 -5.40 -9.38
N TRP A 213 -16.70 -4.25 -9.84
CA TRP A 213 -17.04 -3.71 -11.14
C TRP A 213 -16.57 -4.60 -12.29
N GLU A 214 -15.34 -5.12 -12.23
CA GLU A 214 -14.78 -6.04 -13.22
C GLU A 214 -15.58 -7.35 -13.26
N MET A 215 -15.93 -7.91 -12.10
CA MET A 215 -16.77 -9.10 -11.98
C MET A 215 -18.17 -8.89 -12.61
N LYS A 216 -18.81 -7.75 -12.36
CA LYS A 216 -20.11 -7.41 -12.96
C LYS A 216 -20.05 -7.24 -14.48
N ARG A 217 -18.87 -6.97 -15.04
CA ARG A 217 -18.63 -6.90 -16.49
C ARG A 217 -18.15 -8.22 -17.11
N GLY A 218 -18.03 -9.27 -16.33
CA GLY A 218 -17.54 -10.56 -16.81
C GLY A 218 -16.04 -10.58 -17.15
N LEU A 219 -15.28 -9.58 -16.69
CA LEU A 219 -13.81 -9.54 -16.87
C LEU A 219 -13.10 -10.49 -15.90
N HIS A 220 -13.66 -10.65 -14.72
CA HIS A 220 -13.39 -11.75 -13.81
C HIS A 220 -14.72 -12.43 -13.55
N GLU A 221 -14.85 -13.70 -13.86
CA GLU A 221 -15.95 -14.52 -13.34
C GLU A 221 -15.94 -14.42 -11.81
N GLN A 222 -17.02 -14.91 -11.14
CA GLN A 222 -17.07 -14.94 -9.66
C GLN A 222 -15.89 -15.77 -9.13
N ASP A 223 -14.67 -15.22 -9.31
CA ASP A 223 -13.48 -15.88 -8.86
C ASP A 223 -13.43 -15.86 -7.31
N GLU A 224 -12.84 -16.91 -6.77
CA GLU A 224 -12.73 -17.07 -5.31
C GLU A 224 -11.98 -15.90 -4.66
N VAL A 225 -11.10 -15.22 -5.41
CA VAL A 225 -10.30 -14.08 -4.94
C VAL A 225 -11.19 -12.85 -4.72
N SER A 226 -12.00 -12.48 -5.72
CA SER A 226 -12.89 -11.31 -5.61
C SER A 226 -13.96 -11.50 -4.54
N VAL A 227 -14.54 -12.70 -4.44
CA VAL A 227 -15.49 -13.07 -3.38
C VAL A 227 -14.78 -13.10 -2.02
N GLY A 228 -13.54 -13.61 -1.95
CA GLY A 228 -12.72 -13.64 -0.74
C GLY A 228 -12.46 -12.24 -0.18
N LEU A 229 -12.04 -11.31 -1.03
CA LEU A 229 -11.82 -9.91 -0.65
C LEU A 229 -13.07 -9.25 -0.08
N MET A 230 -14.25 -9.52 -0.67
CA MET A 230 -15.51 -8.99 -0.13
C MET A 230 -15.84 -9.60 1.23
N LYS A 231 -15.60 -10.91 1.42
CA LYS A 231 -15.80 -11.58 2.72
C LYS A 231 -14.93 -10.99 3.82
N GLU A 232 -13.69 -10.63 3.51
CA GLU A 232 -12.77 -9.96 4.44
C GLU A 232 -13.28 -8.58 4.87
N ARG A 233 -14.10 -7.92 4.02
CA ARG A 233 -14.67 -6.61 4.31
C ARG A 233 -15.96 -6.64 5.12
N ILE A 234 -16.62 -7.77 5.30
CA ILE A 234 -17.89 -7.85 6.05
C ILE A 234 -17.78 -7.22 7.45
N GLY A 235 -16.74 -7.56 8.20
CA GLY A 235 -16.53 -6.99 9.53
C GLY A 235 -16.21 -5.48 9.50
N GLN A 236 -15.67 -4.97 8.39
CA GLN A 236 -15.42 -3.54 8.21
C GLN A 236 -16.67 -2.77 7.79
N MET A 237 -17.66 -3.45 7.22
CA MET A 237 -18.98 -2.89 6.86
C MET A 237 -19.91 -2.76 8.07
N ASP A 238 -19.56 -3.32 9.21
CA ASP A 238 -20.33 -3.15 10.43
C ASP A 238 -20.40 -1.68 10.85
N ASN A 239 -21.57 -1.24 11.27
CA ASN A 239 -21.83 0.14 11.68
C ASN A 239 -21.48 1.20 10.60
N ILE A 240 -21.65 0.85 9.32
CA ILE A 240 -21.22 1.71 8.21
C ILE A 240 -21.87 3.10 8.23
N ASP A 241 -23.12 3.22 8.68
CA ASP A 241 -23.80 4.49 8.80
C ASP A 241 -23.20 5.37 9.90
N GLN A 242 -22.73 4.77 11.00
CA GLN A 242 -22.00 5.49 12.04
C GLN A 242 -20.61 5.91 11.53
N LYS A 243 -19.93 5.07 10.77
CA LYS A 243 -18.65 5.44 10.12
C LYS A 243 -18.84 6.62 9.17
N ASP A 244 -19.92 6.67 8.40
CA ASP A 244 -20.25 7.80 7.53
C ASP A 244 -20.52 9.09 8.34
N ALA A 245 -21.18 8.98 9.48
CA ALA A 245 -21.39 10.13 10.38
C ALA A 245 -20.06 10.63 10.95
N ASN A 246 -19.18 9.73 11.36
CA ASN A 246 -17.83 10.08 11.84
C ASN A 246 -17.01 10.77 10.73
N LEU A 247 -17.07 10.27 9.49
CA LEU A 247 -16.36 10.89 8.35
C LEU A 247 -16.85 12.31 8.07
N LYS A 248 -18.17 12.58 8.21
CA LYS A 248 -18.69 13.96 8.11
C LYS A 248 -18.11 14.88 9.18
N GLU A 249 -17.94 14.39 10.40
CA GLU A 249 -17.31 15.16 11.47
C GLU A 249 -15.82 15.37 11.21
N ILE A 250 -15.10 14.34 10.77
CA ILE A 250 -13.70 14.46 10.35
C ILE A 250 -13.54 15.50 9.24
N ALA A 251 -14.44 15.54 8.26
CA ALA A 251 -14.42 16.59 7.24
C ALA A 251 -14.57 17.98 7.82
N ARG A 252 -15.44 18.17 8.83
CA ARG A 252 -15.58 19.47 9.53
C ARG A 252 -14.31 19.85 10.31
N GLU A 253 -13.70 18.88 11.00
CA GLU A 253 -12.43 19.09 11.67
C GLU A 253 -11.33 19.49 10.66
N LEU A 254 -11.26 18.84 9.50
CA LEU A 254 -10.34 19.21 8.44
C LEU A 254 -10.58 20.62 7.90
N TYR A 255 -11.85 21.03 7.72
CA TYR A 255 -12.16 22.42 7.35
C TYR A 255 -11.65 23.41 8.40
N ALA A 256 -11.78 23.11 9.68
CA ALA A 256 -11.27 23.97 10.75
C ALA A 256 -9.73 24.03 10.76
N GLN A 257 -9.04 22.97 10.32
CA GLN A 257 -7.58 22.96 10.18
C GLN A 257 -7.05 23.92 9.10
N ILE A 258 -7.86 24.27 8.08
CA ILE A 258 -7.45 25.17 7.01
C ILE A 258 -6.96 26.52 7.55
N GLU A 259 -7.57 27.03 8.61
CA GLU A 259 -7.19 28.30 9.23
C GLU A 259 -5.88 28.22 10.02
N GLN A 260 -5.52 27.03 10.49
CA GLN A 260 -4.30 26.77 11.23
C GLN A 260 -3.09 26.50 10.33
N MET A 261 -3.33 26.26 9.04
CA MET A 261 -2.31 25.90 8.06
C MET A 261 -1.75 27.14 7.34
N ASP A 262 -0.47 27.07 6.99
CA ASP A 262 0.10 28.01 6.03
C ASP A 262 -0.67 27.99 4.71
N SER A 263 -0.80 29.15 4.07
CA SER A 263 -1.59 29.28 2.83
C SER A 263 -1.14 28.35 1.70
N SER A 264 0.16 28.03 1.64
CA SER A 264 0.72 27.12 0.64
C SER A 264 0.31 25.63 0.85
N LYS A 265 -0.20 25.28 2.02
CA LYS A 265 -0.58 23.89 2.36
C LYS A 265 -2.11 23.68 2.40
N ARG A 266 -2.90 24.72 2.33
CA ARG A 266 -4.38 24.64 2.39
C ARG A 266 -5.00 23.75 1.33
N ALA A 267 -4.44 23.73 0.14
CA ALA A 267 -4.91 22.88 -0.95
C ALA A 267 -4.83 21.37 -0.60
N LEU A 268 -3.84 20.97 0.20
CA LEU A 268 -3.71 19.57 0.66
C LEU A 268 -4.84 19.14 1.59
N VAL A 269 -5.29 20.07 2.47
CA VAL A 269 -6.46 19.81 3.34
C VAL A 269 -7.71 19.60 2.49
N MET A 270 -7.90 20.43 1.46
CA MET A 270 -9.02 20.26 0.53
C MET A 270 -8.96 18.91 -0.21
N SER A 271 -7.77 18.47 -0.61
CA SER A 271 -7.57 17.14 -1.20
C SER A 271 -7.98 16.03 -0.24
N GLN A 272 -7.64 16.17 1.05
CA GLN A 272 -8.00 15.21 2.09
C GLN A 272 -9.53 15.17 2.32
N ILE A 273 -10.22 16.32 2.27
CA ILE A 273 -11.68 16.38 2.38
C ILE A 273 -12.34 15.66 1.20
N VAL A 274 -11.82 15.84 -0.02
CA VAL A 274 -12.30 15.11 -1.21
C VAL A 274 -12.09 13.60 -1.07
N ALA A 275 -10.98 13.18 -0.44
CA ALA A 275 -10.75 11.76 -0.14
C ALA A 275 -11.73 11.22 0.91
N VAL A 276 -12.05 11.98 1.95
CA VAL A 276 -13.06 11.62 2.96
C VAL A 276 -14.45 11.45 2.31
N ASP A 277 -14.83 12.34 1.41
CA ASP A 277 -16.10 12.23 0.68
C ASP A 277 -16.11 10.98 -0.22
N ALA A 278 -14.98 10.64 -0.86
CA ALA A 278 -14.86 9.38 -1.60
C ALA A 278 -15.13 8.17 -0.71
N ILE A 279 -14.47 8.09 0.44
CA ILE A 279 -14.64 6.96 1.38
C ILE A 279 -16.11 6.83 1.80
N ARG A 280 -16.79 7.93 2.09
CA ARG A 280 -18.23 7.91 2.41
C ARG A 280 -19.07 7.33 1.27
N ILE A 281 -18.86 7.80 0.05
CA ILE A 281 -19.57 7.31 -1.14
C ILE A 281 -19.31 5.82 -1.36
N PHE A 282 -18.05 5.40 -1.25
CA PHE A 282 -17.68 4.01 -1.47
C PHE A 282 -18.15 3.09 -0.32
N ASN A 283 -18.22 3.57 0.92
CA ASN A 283 -18.89 2.87 2.01
C ASN A 283 -20.35 2.54 1.66
N GLN A 284 -21.09 3.48 1.07
CA GLN A 284 -22.48 3.25 0.64
C GLN A 284 -22.58 2.35 -0.60
N ILE A 285 -21.64 2.45 -1.55
CA ILE A 285 -21.51 1.51 -2.68
C ILE A 285 -21.25 0.09 -2.16
N GLY A 286 -20.44 -0.05 -1.14
CA GLY A 286 -20.13 -1.32 -0.49
C GLY A 286 -21.37 -2.07 0.03
N LYS A 287 -22.40 -1.35 0.49
CA LYS A 287 -23.67 -1.98 0.88
C LYS A 287 -24.33 -2.71 -0.31
N PHE A 288 -24.34 -2.09 -1.48
CA PHE A 288 -24.88 -2.75 -2.69
C PHE A 288 -24.04 -3.94 -3.13
N ALA A 289 -22.70 -3.77 -3.15
CA ALA A 289 -21.78 -4.80 -3.60
C ALA A 289 -21.83 -6.05 -2.71
N THR A 290 -21.80 -5.87 -1.39
CA THR A 290 -21.84 -6.98 -0.44
C THR A 290 -23.22 -7.63 -0.34
N ALA A 291 -24.29 -6.87 -0.52
CA ALA A 291 -25.65 -7.41 -0.63
C ALA A 291 -25.81 -8.28 -1.90
N ASP A 292 -25.31 -7.80 -3.04
CA ASP A 292 -25.39 -8.50 -4.33
C ASP A 292 -24.58 -9.80 -4.35
N VAL A 293 -23.35 -9.79 -3.82
CA VAL A 293 -22.42 -10.93 -3.93
C VAL A 293 -22.54 -11.90 -2.74
N LEU A 294 -22.79 -11.38 -1.55
CA LEU A 294 -22.75 -12.15 -0.30
C LEU A 294 -24.11 -12.28 0.38
N GLY A 295 -25.15 -11.61 -0.12
CA GLY A 295 -26.46 -11.60 0.49
C GLY A 295 -26.55 -10.84 1.83
N CYS A 296 -25.62 -9.91 2.07
CA CYS A 296 -25.64 -9.08 3.27
C CYS A 296 -26.89 -8.21 3.32
N THR A 297 -27.43 -7.98 4.51
CA THR A 297 -28.59 -7.11 4.74
C THR A 297 -28.20 -5.93 5.62
N TYR A 298 -28.75 -4.75 5.32
CA TYR A 298 -28.51 -3.51 6.04
C TYR A 298 -29.83 -2.90 6.50
N GLU A 299 -29.83 -2.22 7.65
CA GLU A 299 -31.04 -1.56 8.18
C GLU A 299 -31.56 -0.48 7.23
N SER A 300 -30.63 0.21 6.54
CA SER A 300 -30.95 1.20 5.53
C SER A 300 -30.07 1.01 4.30
N MET A 301 -30.70 1.06 3.11
CA MET A 301 -30.00 1.17 1.83
C MET A 301 -30.08 2.59 1.33
N PRO A 302 -29.00 3.15 0.75
CA PRO A 302 -29.05 4.48 0.16
C PRO A 302 -29.93 4.48 -1.11
N ASP A 303 -30.53 5.64 -1.41
CA ASP A 303 -31.16 5.84 -2.71
C ASP A 303 -30.09 5.83 -3.80
N SER A 304 -30.21 4.92 -4.77
CA SER A 304 -29.19 4.71 -5.81
C SER A 304 -29.02 5.90 -6.75
N TRP A 305 -30.09 6.66 -7.02
CA TRP A 305 -30.02 7.87 -7.84
C TRP A 305 -29.33 9.02 -7.12
N ALA A 306 -29.65 9.21 -5.84
CA ALA A 306 -29.00 10.21 -5.01
C ALA A 306 -27.50 9.90 -4.88
N LEU A 307 -27.14 8.63 -4.63
CA LEU A 307 -25.75 8.19 -4.54
C LEU A 307 -25.00 8.38 -5.87
N ALA A 308 -25.62 8.08 -7.01
CA ALA A 308 -25.02 8.31 -8.33
C ALA A 308 -24.71 9.79 -8.56
N LYS A 309 -25.65 10.70 -8.22
CA LYS A 309 -25.42 12.15 -8.31
C LYS A 309 -24.34 12.64 -7.38
N GLU A 310 -24.27 12.09 -6.16
CA GLU A 310 -23.19 12.41 -5.21
C GLU A 310 -21.85 11.99 -5.77
N LEU A 311 -21.74 10.79 -6.36
CA LEU A 311 -20.53 10.30 -7.02
C LEU A 311 -20.12 11.18 -8.22
N GLU A 312 -21.05 11.61 -9.07
CA GLU A 312 -20.76 12.53 -10.18
C GLU A 312 -20.24 13.87 -9.70
N THR A 313 -20.87 14.43 -8.65
CA THR A 313 -20.45 15.69 -8.02
C THR A 313 -19.07 15.57 -7.43
N TRP A 314 -18.82 14.50 -6.65
CA TRP A 314 -17.51 14.20 -6.09
C TRP A 314 -16.45 14.09 -7.18
N PHE A 315 -16.73 13.34 -8.27
CA PHE A 315 -15.76 13.15 -9.35
C PHE A 315 -15.40 14.45 -10.07
N TYR A 316 -16.31 15.41 -10.11
CA TYR A 316 -16.02 16.75 -10.62
C TYR A 316 -15.00 17.48 -9.74
N PHE A 317 -15.15 17.43 -8.41
CA PHE A 317 -14.18 18.03 -7.47
C PHE A 317 -12.86 17.27 -7.45
N TYR A 318 -12.91 15.94 -7.44
CA TYR A 318 -11.73 15.07 -7.51
C TYR A 318 -10.82 15.45 -8.68
N LYS A 319 -11.36 15.55 -9.88
CA LYS A 319 -10.60 15.96 -11.08
C LYS A 319 -9.96 17.34 -10.94
N ARG A 320 -10.59 18.26 -10.27
CA ARG A 320 -10.06 19.63 -10.08
C ARG A 320 -8.90 19.64 -9.10
N VAL A 321 -9.06 18.95 -7.99
CA VAL A 321 -8.02 18.84 -6.96
C VAL A 321 -6.76 18.18 -7.52
N TYR A 322 -6.91 17.08 -8.25
CA TYR A 322 -5.78 16.35 -8.83
C TYR A 322 -5.10 17.09 -10.00
N ARG A 323 -5.82 17.92 -10.75
CA ARG A 323 -5.22 18.74 -11.81
C ARG A 323 -4.44 19.95 -11.28
N SER A 324 -4.65 20.35 -10.06
CA SER A 324 -3.92 21.47 -9.46
C SER A 324 -2.48 21.14 -9.07
N ILE A 325 -2.07 19.89 -9.29
CA ILE A 325 -0.73 19.37 -8.94
C ILE A 325 0.18 19.33 -10.17
N SER A 326 -0.36 19.47 -11.38
CA SER A 326 0.40 19.43 -12.65
C SER A 326 0.94 20.80 -13.08
#